data_ce303d85b7dec40338c0d61ffc00c132
#
_entry.id   ce303d85b7dec40338c0d61ffc00c132
#
_cell.length_a   1.000
_cell.length_b   1.000
_cell.length_c   1.000
_cell.angle_alpha   90.00
_cell.angle_beta   90.00
_cell.angle_gamma   90.00
#
_symmetry.space_group_name_H-M   'P 1'
#
loop_
_entity.id
_entity.type
_entity.pdbx_description
1 polymer ?
#
loop_
_entity_poly.entity_id
_entity_poly.type
_entity_poly.pdbx_seq_one_letter_code
_entity_poly.pdbx_strand_id
1 'polypeptide(L)'
;MRTFLHRKTSFNSIQLLTLASMLFFLNTSIVNAQNEPIQLKYLGTAGWQINDGNISVLIDPYISRVKLGTGPGISPDDDRQTVKRSDYFVSDTISIDSLVQRTDFILVHHSHFDHLSDVPYIAKKTGAKVIGTETTCNILRAYGIPDEQLYPVKGGEDYQFENFAVKVIPSIHSALNDKHYLDSRTYTEVPEAPLKVSEFIEGGSLMFLARFDRHEVLTMGSMNFVERELVGLQPDILLAGVNRSQLGLYKYNERLLAVTNNPKWII
;
A
#
# COMPACT_ATOMS: atom_id res chain seq x y z
N MET A 1 -85.64 26.33 -2.07
CA MET A 1 -84.80 27.17 -1.21
C MET A 1 -83.89 26.23 -0.42
N ARG A 2 -82.65 25.98 -0.86
CA ARG A 2 -81.71 25.04 -0.22
C ARG A 2 -80.56 25.88 0.29
N THR A 3 -80.37 25.90 1.59
CA THR A 3 -79.34 26.63 2.33
C THR A 3 -78.05 25.80 2.37
N PHE A 4 -76.97 26.32 1.85
CA PHE A 4 -75.65 25.72 1.92
C PHE A 4 -74.97 26.15 3.24
N LEU A 5 -74.62 25.19 4.06
CA LEU A 5 -73.80 25.37 5.24
C LEU A 5 -72.33 25.29 4.89
N HIS A 6 -71.60 26.36 5.04
CA HIS A 6 -70.15 26.42 4.96
C HIS A 6 -69.52 25.89 6.29
N ARG A 7 -68.84 24.76 6.19
CA ARG A 7 -68.03 24.23 7.29
C ARG A 7 -66.62 24.81 7.19
N LYS A 8 -66.25 25.70 8.09
CA LYS A 8 -64.86 26.16 8.29
C LYS A 8 -64.08 25.09 9.04
N THR A 9 -63.09 24.47 8.41
CA THR A 9 -62.11 23.64 9.10
C THR A 9 -61.01 24.54 9.68
N SER A 10 -60.97 24.68 10.99
CA SER A 10 -59.86 25.30 11.69
C SER A 10 -58.68 24.29 11.79
N PHE A 11 -57.59 24.57 11.09
CA PHE A 11 -56.34 23.87 11.31
C PHE A 11 -55.75 24.29 12.67
N ASN A 12 -55.55 23.31 13.56
CA ASN A 12 -54.98 23.54 14.89
C ASN A 12 -53.47 23.91 14.75
N SER A 13 -53.13 25.07 15.30
CA SER A 13 -51.75 25.60 15.36
C SER A 13 -50.73 24.67 16.05
N ILE A 14 -51.18 23.63 16.73
CA ILE A 14 -50.34 22.61 17.37
C ILE A 14 -49.71 21.64 16.34
N GLN A 15 -50.40 21.35 15.24
CA GLN A 15 -49.86 20.48 14.19
C GLN A 15 -48.75 21.14 13.33
N LEU A 16 -48.72 22.47 13.23
CA LEU A 16 -47.66 23.19 12.56
C LEU A 16 -46.36 23.24 13.36
N LEU A 17 -46.44 23.27 14.72
CA LEU A 17 -45.24 23.27 15.56
C LEU A 17 -44.52 21.91 15.60
N THR A 18 -45.28 20.81 15.52
CA THR A 18 -44.67 19.46 15.48
C THR A 18 -43.98 19.13 14.14
N LEU A 19 -44.49 19.67 13.03
CA LEU A 19 -43.82 19.51 11.73
C LEU A 19 -42.52 20.34 11.62
N ALA A 20 -42.49 21.53 12.19
CA ALA A 20 -41.33 22.42 12.21
C ALA A 20 -40.22 21.88 13.13
N SER A 21 -40.56 21.22 14.26
CA SER A 21 -39.55 20.58 15.13
C SER A 21 -38.96 19.31 14.52
N MET A 22 -39.73 18.54 13.73
CA MET A 22 -39.22 17.34 13.05
C MET A 22 -38.28 17.67 11.88
N LEU A 23 -38.45 18.82 11.22
CA LEU A 23 -37.54 19.33 10.17
C LEU A 23 -36.25 19.91 10.76
N PHE A 24 -36.22 20.30 12.03
CA PHE A 24 -34.99 20.85 12.64
C PHE A 24 -34.03 19.78 13.14
N PHE A 25 -34.51 18.55 13.37
CA PHE A 25 -33.65 17.40 13.76
C PHE A 25 -33.02 16.65 12.59
N LEU A 26 -33.41 16.94 11.35
CA LEU A 26 -32.85 16.31 10.17
C LEU A 26 -31.63 17.03 9.57
N ASN A 27 -31.17 18.14 10.17
CA ASN A 27 -30.11 18.96 9.61
C ASN A 27 -28.83 19.07 10.46
N THR A 28 -28.53 18.13 11.33
CA THR A 28 -27.30 18.20 12.13
C THR A 28 -26.43 16.93 12.03
N SER A 29 -26.23 16.48 10.82
CA SER A 29 -25.12 15.55 10.54
C SER A 29 -24.47 15.95 9.23
N ILE A 30 -24.09 17.23 9.08
CA ILE A 30 -22.92 17.55 8.29
C ILE A 30 -21.77 17.12 9.19
N VAL A 31 -21.40 15.85 9.11
CA VAL A 31 -20.06 15.42 9.51
C VAL A 31 -19.14 16.31 8.69
N ASN A 32 -18.52 17.30 9.34
CA ASN A 32 -17.31 17.89 8.80
C ASN A 32 -16.38 16.70 8.60
N ALA A 33 -16.27 16.20 7.39
CA ALA A 33 -15.11 15.43 6.98
C ALA A 33 -13.95 16.41 7.19
N GLN A 34 -13.35 16.33 8.37
CA GLN A 34 -12.17 17.11 8.68
C GLN A 34 -11.18 16.79 7.58
N ASN A 35 -10.55 17.82 7.06
CA ASN A 35 -9.49 17.75 6.06
C ASN A 35 -8.24 17.13 6.71
N GLU A 36 -8.33 15.87 7.11
CA GLU A 36 -7.15 15.19 7.63
C GLU A 36 -6.11 15.11 6.51
N PRO A 37 -4.92 15.61 6.74
CA PRO A 37 -3.85 15.53 5.74
C PRO A 37 -3.44 14.07 5.56
N ILE A 38 -3.08 13.69 4.35
CA ILE A 38 -2.47 12.38 4.12
C ILE A 38 -1.16 12.30 4.91
N GLN A 39 -1.03 11.25 5.68
CA GLN A 39 0.15 11.00 6.51
C GLN A 39 1.01 9.92 5.87
N LEU A 40 2.29 10.21 5.70
CA LEU A 40 3.29 9.29 5.19
C LEU A 40 4.30 8.99 6.29
N LYS A 41 4.40 7.72 6.69
CA LYS A 41 5.38 7.25 7.66
C LYS A 41 6.34 6.29 6.98
N TYR A 42 7.62 6.65 6.95
CA TYR A 42 8.67 5.78 6.42
C TYR A 42 8.98 4.65 7.40
N LEU A 43 8.95 3.42 6.91
CA LEU A 43 9.23 2.21 7.69
C LEU A 43 10.61 1.61 7.40
N GLY A 44 11.32 2.18 6.42
CA GLY A 44 12.63 1.76 5.97
C GLY A 44 12.63 0.89 4.72
N THR A 45 13.76 0.76 4.05
CA THR A 45 13.93 0.13 2.74
C THR A 45 12.96 0.77 1.71
N ALA A 46 11.98 0.04 1.18
CA ALA A 46 10.90 0.58 0.37
C ALA A 46 9.59 0.73 1.18
N GLY A 47 9.66 0.52 2.49
CA GLY A 47 8.49 0.41 3.38
C GLY A 47 7.87 1.75 3.75
N TRP A 48 6.57 1.89 3.55
CA TRP A 48 5.78 3.05 3.94
C TRP A 48 4.46 2.64 4.58
N GLN A 49 3.97 3.49 5.49
CA GLN A 49 2.57 3.52 5.89
C GLN A 49 1.95 4.82 5.39
N ILE A 50 0.84 4.71 4.69
CA ILE A 50 0.06 5.82 4.16
C ILE A 50 -1.30 5.79 4.84
N ASN A 51 -1.72 6.91 5.42
CA ASN A 51 -2.99 7.04 6.13
C ASN A 51 -3.65 8.38 5.77
N ASP A 52 -4.91 8.34 5.37
CA ASP A 52 -5.72 9.53 5.07
C ASP A 52 -6.78 9.81 6.15
N GLY A 53 -6.69 9.12 7.30
CA GLY A 53 -7.68 9.18 8.38
C GLY A 53 -8.76 8.09 8.28
N ASN A 54 -9.12 7.63 7.08
CA ASN A 54 -10.11 6.58 6.85
C ASN A 54 -9.45 5.22 6.54
N ILE A 55 -8.47 5.25 5.67
CA ILE A 55 -7.77 4.06 5.14
C ILE A 55 -6.31 4.09 5.54
N SER A 56 -5.80 2.95 5.99
CA SER A 56 -4.38 2.70 6.24
C SER A 56 -3.84 1.69 5.25
N VAL A 57 -2.81 2.07 4.50
CA VAL A 57 -2.14 1.22 3.50
C VAL A 57 -0.68 1.06 3.89
N LEU A 58 -0.21 -0.17 3.93
CA LEU A 58 1.22 -0.49 4.04
C LEU A 58 1.79 -0.80 2.65
N ILE A 59 2.97 -0.30 2.41
CA ILE A 59 3.78 -0.59 1.23
C ILE A 59 5.02 -1.33 1.70
N ASP A 60 5.30 -2.52 1.17
CA ASP A 60 6.52 -3.30 1.45
C ASP A 60 6.97 -3.25 2.91
N PRO A 61 6.12 -3.59 3.90
CA PRO A 61 6.44 -3.41 5.31
C PRO A 61 7.52 -4.39 5.77
N TYR A 62 8.79 -3.96 5.70
CA TYR A 62 9.93 -4.70 6.22
C TYR A 62 10.45 -4.05 7.52
N ILE A 63 9.76 -4.35 8.62
CA ILE A 63 9.99 -3.75 9.94
C ILE A 63 11.12 -4.46 10.71
N SER A 64 11.23 -5.77 10.54
CA SER A 64 12.23 -6.61 11.22
C SER A 64 13.66 -6.20 10.89
N ARG A 65 13.93 -5.74 9.67
CA ARG A 65 15.23 -5.22 9.22
C ARG A 65 16.42 -6.04 9.71
N VAL A 66 16.38 -7.35 9.44
CA VAL A 66 17.43 -8.25 9.89
C VAL A 66 18.81 -7.80 9.40
N LYS A 67 19.82 -7.99 10.26
CA LYS A 67 21.22 -7.76 9.90
C LYS A 67 21.67 -8.90 8.98
N LEU A 68 21.65 -8.67 7.66
CA LEU A 68 22.01 -9.67 6.68
C LEU A 68 23.51 -9.63 6.37
N GLY A 69 24.22 -10.64 6.84
CA GLY A 69 25.66 -10.79 6.63
C GLY A 69 26.51 -9.75 7.35
N THR A 70 27.76 -9.64 6.93
CA THR A 70 28.76 -8.69 7.39
C THR A 70 29.38 -8.03 6.15
N GLY A 71 29.34 -6.71 6.05
CA GLY A 71 29.87 -6.06 4.86
C GLY A 71 29.67 -4.55 4.83
N PRO A 72 30.05 -3.90 3.72
CA PRO A 72 29.86 -2.47 3.55
C PRO A 72 28.40 -2.06 3.73
N GLY A 73 28.15 -1.06 4.58
CA GLY A 73 26.79 -0.57 4.87
C GLY A 73 26.18 -1.10 6.16
N ILE A 74 26.82 -2.07 6.81
CA ILE A 74 26.47 -2.49 8.18
C ILE A 74 27.35 -1.69 9.13
N SER A 75 26.71 -1.01 10.11
CA SER A 75 27.46 -0.29 11.13
C SER A 75 28.30 -1.25 11.96
N PRO A 76 29.57 -0.94 12.28
CA PRO A 76 30.35 -1.72 13.25
C PRO A 76 29.68 -1.85 14.61
N ASP A 77 28.88 -0.85 14.99
CA ASP A 77 28.16 -0.79 16.28
C ASP A 77 26.80 -1.53 16.25
N ASP A 78 26.43 -2.17 15.13
CA ASP A 78 25.23 -2.96 15.02
C ASP A 78 25.42 -4.31 15.73
N ASP A 79 24.91 -4.41 16.95
CA ASP A 79 25.02 -5.58 17.83
C ASP A 79 23.95 -6.67 17.57
N ARG A 80 23.03 -6.42 16.62
CA ARG A 80 22.01 -7.40 16.27
C ARG A 80 22.61 -8.68 15.74
N GLN A 81 21.92 -9.81 15.97
CA GLN A 81 22.36 -11.09 15.45
C GLN A 81 22.44 -11.08 13.92
N THR A 82 23.58 -11.51 13.39
CA THR A 82 23.77 -11.66 11.94
C THR A 82 22.96 -12.82 11.41
N VAL A 83 22.11 -12.56 10.43
CA VAL A 83 21.32 -13.55 9.71
C VAL A 83 22.00 -13.87 8.38
N LYS A 84 22.04 -15.14 7.98
CA LYS A 84 22.54 -15.59 6.67
C LYS A 84 21.38 -15.79 5.70
N ARG A 85 21.67 -15.76 4.41
CA ARG A 85 20.66 -16.07 3.39
C ARG A 85 20.10 -17.49 3.49
N SER A 86 20.85 -18.42 4.09
CA SER A 86 20.45 -19.82 4.34
C SER A 86 19.59 -19.99 5.59
N ASP A 87 19.47 -18.97 6.44
CA ASP A 87 18.71 -19.07 7.68
C ASP A 87 17.23 -18.81 7.41
N TYR A 88 16.36 -19.43 8.18
CA TYR A 88 14.93 -19.14 8.15
C TYR A 88 14.66 -17.72 8.62
N PHE A 89 13.75 -17.05 7.93
CA PHE A 89 13.34 -15.70 8.34
C PHE A 89 12.41 -15.77 9.55
N VAL A 90 12.67 -14.91 10.53
CA VAL A 90 11.82 -14.76 11.72
C VAL A 90 11.49 -13.27 11.88
N SER A 91 10.20 -12.94 11.89
CA SER A 91 9.72 -11.58 12.09
C SER A 91 9.94 -11.08 13.52
N ASP A 92 10.38 -9.83 13.66
CA ASP A 92 10.38 -9.12 14.95
C ASP A 92 8.95 -8.66 15.29
N THR A 93 8.19 -9.56 15.88
CA THR A 93 6.78 -9.31 16.20
C THR A 93 6.60 -8.18 17.20
N ILE A 94 7.56 -7.94 18.09
CA ILE A 94 7.51 -6.86 19.08
C ILE A 94 7.55 -5.50 18.37
N SER A 95 8.52 -5.32 17.47
CA SER A 95 8.63 -4.10 16.68
C SER A 95 7.43 -3.89 15.76
N ILE A 96 6.96 -4.96 15.11
CA ILE A 96 5.76 -4.90 14.27
C ILE A 96 4.54 -4.49 15.09
N ASP A 97 4.33 -5.10 16.25
CA ASP A 97 3.18 -4.83 17.12
C ASP A 97 3.18 -3.40 17.65
N SER A 98 4.35 -2.82 17.87
CA SER A 98 4.47 -1.43 18.30
C SER A 98 4.15 -0.41 17.19
N LEU A 99 4.45 -0.75 15.93
CA LEU A 99 4.38 0.17 14.81
C LEU A 99 3.09 0.04 13.99
N VAL A 100 2.53 -1.18 13.88
CA VAL A 100 1.35 -1.49 13.06
C VAL A 100 0.21 -1.90 13.97
N GLN A 101 -0.68 -0.96 14.26
CA GLN A 101 -1.90 -1.23 15.04
C GLN A 101 -3.05 -1.68 14.13
N ARG A 102 -3.15 -1.06 12.96
CA ARG A 102 -4.18 -1.33 11.95
C ARG A 102 -3.59 -1.12 10.56
N THR A 103 -4.02 -1.92 9.61
CA THR A 103 -3.91 -1.63 8.18
C THR A 103 -5.06 -2.32 7.44
N ASP A 104 -5.54 -1.67 6.38
CA ASP A 104 -6.65 -2.18 5.57
C ASP A 104 -6.12 -2.88 4.31
N PHE A 105 -5.00 -2.39 3.77
CA PHE A 105 -4.34 -2.93 2.59
C PHE A 105 -2.83 -3.03 2.79
N ILE A 106 -2.23 -4.01 2.12
CA ILE A 106 -0.78 -4.16 1.98
C ILE A 106 -0.48 -4.30 0.49
N LEU A 107 0.33 -3.40 -0.05
CA LEU A 107 0.82 -3.45 -1.43
C LEU A 107 2.26 -3.96 -1.43
N VAL A 108 2.52 -5.00 -2.20
CA VAL A 108 3.85 -5.63 -2.27
C VAL A 108 4.38 -5.51 -3.69
N HIS A 109 5.45 -4.73 -3.86
CA HIS A 109 6.03 -4.48 -5.17
C HIS A 109 6.69 -5.71 -5.78
N HIS A 110 7.39 -6.50 -4.96
CA HIS A 110 7.97 -7.80 -5.34
C HIS A 110 8.29 -8.62 -4.09
N SER A 111 8.60 -9.90 -4.27
CA SER A 111 8.58 -10.86 -3.16
C SER A 111 9.94 -11.09 -2.49
N HIS A 112 10.94 -10.23 -2.69
CA HIS A 112 12.18 -10.35 -1.93
C HIS A 112 11.93 -10.15 -0.43
N PHE A 113 12.83 -10.72 0.40
CA PHE A 113 12.66 -10.73 1.86
C PHE A 113 12.49 -9.33 2.46
N ASP A 114 13.19 -8.34 1.94
CA ASP A 114 13.15 -6.95 2.40
C ASP A 114 11.90 -6.16 1.95
N HIS A 115 10.93 -6.84 1.34
CA HIS A 115 9.60 -6.33 0.97
C HIS A 115 8.48 -7.18 1.55
N LEU A 116 8.63 -8.52 1.57
CA LEU A 116 7.54 -9.44 1.85
C LEU A 116 7.63 -10.14 3.21
N SER A 117 8.82 -10.29 3.80
CA SER A 117 9.03 -11.25 4.88
C SER A 117 8.21 -11.01 6.17
N ASP A 118 7.84 -9.76 6.47
CA ASP A 118 6.99 -9.43 7.62
C ASP A 118 5.48 -9.45 7.28
N VAL A 119 5.14 -9.45 5.99
CA VAL A 119 3.75 -9.40 5.52
C VAL A 119 2.90 -10.57 6.05
N PRO A 120 3.40 -11.83 6.10
CA PRO A 120 2.60 -12.93 6.64
C PRO A 120 2.11 -12.68 8.06
N TYR A 121 2.98 -12.16 8.94
CA TYR A 121 2.59 -11.84 10.31
C TYR A 121 1.60 -10.67 10.36
N ILE A 122 1.88 -9.60 9.63
CA ILE A 122 1.03 -8.39 9.59
C ILE A 122 -0.36 -8.73 9.04
N ALA A 123 -0.44 -9.45 7.92
CA ALA A 123 -1.71 -9.82 7.29
C ALA A 123 -2.58 -10.71 8.19
N LYS A 124 -1.98 -11.68 8.90
CA LYS A 124 -2.70 -12.48 9.92
C LYS A 124 -3.25 -11.63 11.06
N LYS A 125 -2.43 -10.72 11.56
CA LYS A 125 -2.79 -9.87 12.70
C LYS A 125 -3.91 -8.90 12.36
N THR A 126 -3.88 -8.31 11.17
CA THR A 126 -4.76 -7.19 10.81
C THR A 126 -5.96 -7.58 9.98
N GLY A 127 -5.92 -8.73 9.30
CA GLY A 127 -6.91 -9.11 8.31
C GLY A 127 -6.82 -8.31 7.01
N ALA A 128 -5.73 -7.57 6.79
CA ALA A 128 -5.54 -6.72 5.63
C ALA A 128 -5.62 -7.48 4.31
N LYS A 129 -6.16 -6.83 3.27
CA LYS A 129 -6.08 -7.30 1.90
C LYS A 129 -4.67 -7.08 1.35
N VAL A 130 -4.09 -8.10 0.74
CA VAL A 130 -2.73 -8.03 0.19
C VAL A 130 -2.78 -8.07 -1.33
N ILE A 131 -2.21 -7.07 -1.97
CA ILE A 131 -2.12 -6.94 -3.43
C ILE A 131 -0.65 -7.12 -3.83
N GLY A 132 -0.37 -8.12 -4.64
CA GLY A 132 0.98 -8.44 -5.09
C GLY A 132 0.97 -9.49 -6.19
N THR A 133 2.15 -9.90 -6.66
CA THR A 133 2.24 -10.92 -7.73
C THR A 133 1.72 -12.27 -7.27
N GLU A 134 1.49 -13.20 -8.22
CA GLU A 134 1.14 -14.59 -7.88
C GLU A 134 2.19 -15.24 -6.96
N THR A 135 3.49 -14.94 -7.16
CA THR A 135 4.56 -15.40 -6.26
C THR A 135 4.36 -14.87 -4.84
N THR A 136 4.03 -13.59 -4.68
CA THR A 136 3.67 -13.00 -3.39
C THR A 136 2.52 -13.77 -2.74
N CYS A 137 1.45 -14.00 -3.49
CA CYS A 137 0.27 -14.72 -2.98
C CYS A 137 0.59 -16.18 -2.64
N ASN A 138 1.40 -16.88 -3.44
CA ASN A 138 1.80 -18.26 -3.14
C ASN A 138 2.65 -18.36 -1.87
N ILE A 139 3.57 -17.41 -1.66
CA ILE A 139 4.31 -17.34 -0.39
C ILE A 139 3.33 -17.11 0.78
N LEU A 140 2.39 -16.19 0.64
CA LEU A 140 1.42 -15.89 1.71
C LEU A 140 0.49 -17.08 2.01
N ARG A 141 0.07 -17.85 0.99
CA ARG A 141 -0.67 -19.12 1.17
C ARG A 141 0.13 -20.11 1.97
N ALA A 142 1.45 -20.24 1.72
CA ALA A 142 2.34 -21.11 2.49
C ALA A 142 2.34 -20.78 3.98
N TYR A 143 2.22 -19.49 4.31
CA TYR A 143 2.08 -19.03 5.69
C TYR A 143 0.64 -19.07 6.20
N GLY A 144 -0.33 -19.58 5.42
CA GLY A 144 -1.73 -19.75 5.83
C GLY A 144 -2.54 -18.47 5.83
N ILE A 145 -2.24 -17.51 4.95
CA ILE A 145 -3.12 -16.38 4.67
C ILE A 145 -4.24 -16.87 3.74
N PRO A 146 -5.52 -16.63 4.08
CA PRO A 146 -6.65 -17.10 3.29
C PRO A 146 -6.78 -16.34 1.97
N ASP A 147 -7.30 -17.03 0.94
CA ASP A 147 -7.41 -16.46 -0.42
C ASP A 147 -8.30 -15.21 -0.50
N GLU A 148 -9.24 -15.05 0.42
CA GLU A 148 -10.12 -13.87 0.52
C GLU A 148 -9.37 -12.57 0.83
N GLN A 149 -8.15 -12.69 1.39
CA GLN A 149 -7.26 -11.55 1.63
C GLN A 149 -6.30 -11.30 0.46
N LEU A 150 -6.16 -12.23 -0.50
CA LEU A 150 -5.12 -12.21 -1.52
C LEU A 150 -5.65 -11.72 -2.86
N TYR A 151 -4.98 -10.74 -3.43
CA TYR A 151 -5.26 -10.17 -4.75
C TYR A 151 -4.04 -10.36 -5.65
N PRO A 152 -3.93 -11.52 -6.33
CA PRO A 152 -2.82 -11.75 -7.25
C PRO A 152 -2.96 -10.89 -8.50
N VAL A 153 -1.89 -10.18 -8.85
CA VAL A 153 -1.86 -9.22 -9.95
C VAL A 153 -0.63 -9.43 -10.85
N LYS A 154 -0.71 -8.88 -12.05
CA LYS A 154 0.37 -8.97 -13.07
C LYS A 154 0.85 -7.62 -13.56
N GLY A 155 0.06 -6.56 -13.31
CA GLY A 155 0.22 -5.24 -13.86
C GLY A 155 -0.81 -4.94 -14.95
N GLY A 156 -1.43 -3.76 -14.84
CA GLY A 156 -2.53 -3.30 -15.67
C GLY A 156 -3.89 -3.31 -14.97
N GLU A 157 -4.02 -4.03 -13.85
CA GLU A 157 -5.25 -4.06 -13.05
C GLU A 157 -5.51 -2.68 -12.40
N ASP A 158 -6.78 -2.34 -12.23
CA ASP A 158 -7.23 -1.13 -11.57
C ASP A 158 -8.38 -1.48 -10.62
N TYR A 159 -8.07 -1.66 -9.35
CA TYR A 159 -9.04 -2.02 -8.32
C TYR A 159 -9.68 -0.78 -7.71
N GLN A 160 -11.01 -0.84 -7.57
CA GLN A 160 -11.81 0.16 -6.89
C GLN A 160 -12.42 -0.45 -5.64
N PHE A 161 -12.01 0.00 -4.47
CA PHE A 161 -12.62 -0.30 -3.19
C PHE A 161 -13.47 0.90 -2.73
N GLU A 162 -14.23 0.77 -1.67
CA GLU A 162 -15.16 1.83 -1.23
C GLU A 162 -14.47 3.20 -1.03
N ASN A 163 -13.33 3.22 -0.33
CA ASN A 163 -12.61 4.46 0.03
C ASN A 163 -11.15 4.45 -0.45
N PHE A 164 -10.81 3.55 -1.34
CA PHE A 164 -9.45 3.38 -1.83
C PHE A 164 -9.46 2.76 -3.23
N ALA A 165 -8.58 3.23 -4.09
CA ALA A 165 -8.36 2.60 -5.37
C ALA A 165 -6.87 2.43 -5.63
N VAL A 166 -6.50 1.41 -6.39
CA VAL A 166 -5.11 1.16 -6.75
C VAL A 166 -4.97 0.67 -8.17
N LYS A 167 -4.18 1.39 -8.96
CA LYS A 167 -3.73 0.94 -10.26
C LYS A 167 -2.41 0.21 -10.11
N VAL A 168 -2.37 -1.01 -10.61
CA VAL A 168 -1.17 -1.85 -10.63
C VAL A 168 -0.41 -1.60 -11.92
N ILE A 169 0.88 -1.30 -11.84
CA ILE A 169 1.71 -0.91 -12.96
C ILE A 169 2.84 -1.93 -13.11
N PRO A 170 3.00 -2.54 -14.29
CA PRO A 170 4.13 -3.44 -14.54
C PRO A 170 5.46 -2.69 -14.38
N SER A 171 6.41 -3.30 -13.72
CA SER A 171 7.73 -2.72 -13.51
C SER A 171 8.85 -3.75 -13.69
N ILE A 172 10.05 -3.31 -13.44
CA ILE A 172 11.24 -4.16 -13.46
C ILE A 172 12.10 -3.88 -12.23
N HIS A 173 12.72 -4.92 -11.71
CA HIS A 173 13.69 -4.78 -10.62
C HIS A 173 14.92 -3.99 -11.10
N SER A 174 15.59 -3.32 -10.17
CA SER A 174 16.85 -2.65 -10.48
C SER A 174 17.93 -3.65 -10.89
N ALA A 175 18.74 -3.26 -11.89
CA ALA A 175 19.92 -4.02 -12.25
C ALA A 175 20.99 -3.79 -11.19
N LEU A 176 21.30 -4.82 -10.42
CA LEU A 176 22.37 -4.86 -9.42
C LEU A 176 23.63 -5.44 -10.07
N ASN A 177 24.79 -5.26 -9.46
CA ASN A 177 26.06 -5.85 -9.84
C ASN A 177 26.25 -6.07 -11.36
N ASP A 178 27.12 -5.35 -12.00
CA ASP A 178 27.43 -5.45 -13.44
C ASP A 178 26.21 -5.33 -14.38
N LYS A 179 25.15 -4.65 -13.91
CA LYS A 179 23.90 -4.45 -14.66
C LYS A 179 23.08 -5.73 -14.88
N HIS A 180 23.28 -6.74 -14.06
CA HIS A 180 22.42 -7.93 -14.06
C HIS A 180 21.27 -7.79 -13.05
N TYR A 181 20.11 -8.31 -13.43
CA TYR A 181 18.97 -8.44 -12.51
C TYR A 181 19.27 -9.51 -11.47
N LEU A 182 18.92 -9.23 -10.22
CA LEU A 182 19.29 -10.08 -9.09
C LEU A 182 18.67 -11.47 -9.17
N ASP A 183 17.40 -11.55 -9.49
CA ASP A 183 16.62 -12.78 -9.53
C ASP A 183 15.37 -12.56 -10.38
N SER A 184 15.02 -13.52 -11.22
CA SER A 184 13.83 -13.48 -12.05
C SER A 184 12.92 -14.70 -11.84
N ARG A 185 13.19 -15.50 -10.80
CA ARG A 185 12.41 -16.69 -10.50
C ARG A 185 11.00 -16.33 -10.00
N THR A 186 10.08 -17.26 -10.19
CA THR A 186 8.69 -17.16 -9.75
C THR A 186 8.26 -18.46 -9.07
N TYR A 187 7.36 -18.36 -8.09
CA TYR A 187 6.63 -19.50 -7.57
C TYR A 187 5.31 -19.67 -8.32
N THR A 188 5.17 -20.75 -9.06
CA THR A 188 3.92 -21.14 -9.73
C THR A 188 3.03 -22.01 -8.85
N GLU A 189 3.60 -22.53 -7.75
CA GLU A 189 2.93 -23.34 -6.73
C GLU A 189 3.26 -22.79 -5.34
N VAL A 190 2.48 -23.20 -4.35
CA VAL A 190 2.69 -22.80 -2.96
C VAL A 190 3.95 -23.46 -2.42
N PRO A 191 4.97 -22.70 -2.01
CA PRO A 191 6.20 -23.24 -1.43
C PRO A 191 5.95 -23.81 -0.03
N GLU A 192 6.95 -24.52 0.51
CA GLU A 192 6.92 -25.00 1.89
C GLU A 192 7.41 -23.92 2.87
N ALA A 193 6.57 -23.56 3.85
CA ALA A 193 6.96 -22.63 4.91
C ALA A 193 7.48 -23.38 6.16
N PRO A 194 8.37 -22.76 6.97
CA PRO A 194 8.90 -21.40 6.85
C PRO A 194 9.97 -21.26 5.76
N LEU A 195 10.02 -20.08 5.12
CA LEU A 195 11.02 -19.79 4.08
C LEU A 195 12.34 -19.28 4.70
N LYS A 196 13.45 -19.67 4.05
CA LYS A 196 14.75 -19.04 4.28
C LYS A 196 14.80 -17.67 3.59
N VAL A 197 15.69 -16.80 4.02
CA VAL A 197 15.90 -15.48 3.42
C VAL A 197 16.13 -15.57 1.90
N SER A 198 16.87 -16.59 1.42
CA SER A 198 17.14 -16.81 -0.01
C SER A 198 15.98 -17.39 -0.81
N GLU A 199 14.90 -17.80 -0.13
CA GLU A 199 13.71 -18.38 -0.76
C GLU A 199 12.61 -17.32 -1.00
N PHE A 200 12.79 -16.11 -0.48
CA PHE A 200 12.01 -14.95 -0.90
C PHE A 200 12.56 -14.43 -2.25
N ILE A 201 12.03 -14.95 -3.34
CA ILE A 201 12.46 -14.67 -4.71
C ILE A 201 11.66 -13.49 -5.29
N GLU A 202 12.10 -12.88 -6.40
CA GLU A 202 11.48 -11.67 -6.93
C GLU A 202 10.00 -11.85 -7.27
N GLY A 203 9.69 -12.82 -8.10
CA GLY A 203 8.31 -13.12 -8.50
C GLY A 203 7.69 -12.10 -9.45
N GLY A 204 8.47 -11.22 -10.05
CA GLY A 204 8.04 -10.08 -10.85
C GLY A 204 7.92 -8.80 -10.03
N SER A 205 8.19 -7.67 -10.66
CA SER A 205 8.20 -6.35 -10.02
C SER A 205 7.06 -5.47 -10.48
N LEU A 206 6.48 -4.74 -9.56
CA LEU A 206 5.34 -3.85 -9.75
C LEU A 206 5.65 -2.42 -9.26
N MET A 207 4.85 -1.47 -9.71
CA MET A 207 4.64 -0.17 -9.07
C MET A 207 3.14 -0.02 -8.78
N PHE A 208 2.79 0.86 -7.87
CA PHE A 208 1.39 1.12 -7.55
C PHE A 208 1.10 2.63 -7.59
N LEU A 209 -0.01 2.99 -8.24
CA LEU A 209 -0.63 4.28 -8.06
C LEU A 209 -1.77 4.10 -7.06
N ALA A 210 -1.51 4.40 -5.80
CA ALA A 210 -2.46 4.36 -4.70
C ALA A 210 -3.28 5.65 -4.68
N ARG A 211 -4.62 5.53 -4.78
CA ARG A 211 -5.53 6.68 -4.86
C ARG A 211 -6.38 6.74 -3.61
N PHE A 212 -6.23 7.81 -2.91
CA PHE A 212 -7.02 8.22 -1.75
C PHE A 212 -8.01 9.31 -2.19
N ASP A 213 -8.92 9.73 -1.33
CA ASP A 213 -9.96 10.70 -1.67
C ASP A 213 -9.44 11.94 -2.45
N ARG A 214 -8.27 12.46 -2.05
CA ARG A 214 -7.70 13.69 -2.63
C ARG A 214 -6.27 13.57 -3.11
N HIS A 215 -5.66 12.42 -2.98
CA HIS A 215 -4.25 12.24 -3.27
C HIS A 215 -3.98 10.98 -4.08
N GLU A 216 -3.15 11.12 -5.07
CA GLU A 216 -2.57 10.01 -5.81
C GLU A 216 -1.09 9.86 -5.45
N VAL A 217 -0.72 8.70 -4.93
CA VAL A 217 0.63 8.37 -4.50
C VAL A 217 1.20 7.29 -5.39
N LEU A 218 2.20 7.62 -6.20
CA LEU A 218 2.95 6.65 -6.98
C LEU A 218 4.08 6.08 -6.14
N THR A 219 4.13 4.75 -6.01
CA THR A 219 5.12 4.07 -5.18
C THR A 219 6.03 3.17 -6.02
N MET A 220 7.31 3.13 -5.67
CA MET A 220 8.34 2.34 -6.32
C MET A 220 8.99 1.39 -5.32
N GLY A 221 8.98 0.09 -5.61
CA GLY A 221 9.68 -0.93 -4.80
C GLY A 221 11.12 -1.18 -5.23
N SER A 222 11.55 -0.60 -6.35
CA SER A 222 12.90 -0.77 -6.87
C SER A 222 13.34 0.47 -7.65
N MET A 223 14.63 0.57 -7.96
CA MET A 223 15.22 1.72 -8.65
C MET A 223 15.24 1.51 -10.17
N ASN A 224 14.11 1.11 -10.72
CA ASN A 224 13.89 0.97 -12.15
C ASN A 224 12.40 1.07 -12.47
N PHE A 225 12.06 1.32 -13.73
CA PHE A 225 10.67 1.46 -14.17
C PHE A 225 10.54 1.23 -15.67
N VAL A 226 9.34 0.87 -16.10
CA VAL A 226 8.97 0.79 -17.52
C VAL A 226 8.34 2.13 -17.91
N GLU A 227 9.09 2.98 -18.58
CA GLU A 227 8.70 4.37 -18.86
C GLU A 227 7.34 4.48 -19.55
N ARG A 228 7.07 3.61 -20.53
CA ARG A 228 5.79 3.59 -21.25
C ARG A 228 4.59 3.38 -20.35
N GLU A 229 4.74 2.59 -19.29
CA GLU A 229 3.64 2.27 -18.36
C GLU A 229 3.28 3.43 -17.43
N LEU A 230 4.15 4.45 -17.37
CA LEU A 230 3.94 5.66 -16.57
C LEU A 230 3.35 6.83 -17.37
N VAL A 231 3.31 6.71 -18.69
CA VAL A 231 2.80 7.79 -19.55
C VAL A 231 1.33 8.12 -19.22
N GLY A 232 1.08 9.40 -18.95
CA GLY A 232 -0.26 9.92 -18.64
C GLY A 232 -0.63 9.86 -17.17
N LEU A 233 0.22 9.29 -16.29
CA LEU A 233 0.04 9.37 -14.85
C LEU A 233 0.43 10.77 -14.35
N GLN A 234 -0.31 11.27 -13.35
CA GLN A 234 -0.07 12.59 -12.75
C GLN A 234 -0.19 12.49 -11.22
N PRO A 235 0.66 11.70 -10.56
CA PRO A 235 0.57 11.56 -9.11
C PRO A 235 0.89 12.89 -8.41
N ASP A 236 0.24 13.15 -7.29
CA ASP A 236 0.60 14.27 -6.41
C ASP A 236 1.93 14.01 -5.71
N ILE A 237 2.15 12.76 -5.33
CA ILE A 237 3.28 12.31 -4.53
C ILE A 237 3.97 11.14 -5.23
N LEU A 238 5.28 11.23 -5.35
CA LEU A 238 6.14 10.15 -5.81
C LEU A 238 7.04 9.68 -4.67
N LEU A 239 6.86 8.43 -4.24
CA LEU A 239 7.81 7.74 -3.37
C LEU A 239 8.85 7.08 -4.26
N ALA A 240 9.95 7.80 -4.48
CA ALA A 240 10.94 7.45 -5.49
C ALA A 240 11.91 6.37 -4.98
N GLY A 241 12.13 5.34 -5.80
CA GLY A 241 13.21 4.37 -5.56
C GLY A 241 14.57 5.00 -5.87
N VAL A 242 15.38 5.24 -4.84
CA VAL A 242 16.71 5.85 -4.99
C VAL A 242 17.79 5.03 -4.28
N ASN A 243 18.82 4.65 -5.02
CA ASN A 243 19.94 3.87 -4.52
C ASN A 243 21.13 4.00 -5.51
N ARG A 244 22.27 3.40 -5.20
CA ARG A 244 23.44 3.42 -6.07
C ARG A 244 23.21 2.83 -7.47
N SER A 245 22.32 1.86 -7.60
CA SER A 245 22.04 1.21 -8.90
C SER A 245 21.42 2.16 -9.92
N GLN A 246 20.68 3.20 -9.49
CA GLN A 246 20.13 4.22 -10.39
C GLN A 246 21.21 5.00 -11.14
N LEU A 247 22.40 5.16 -10.56
CA LEU A 247 23.52 5.90 -11.18
C LEU A 247 24.00 5.27 -12.50
N GLY A 248 23.65 4.01 -12.72
CA GLY A 248 23.97 3.32 -13.98
C GLY A 248 22.89 3.40 -15.05
N LEU A 249 21.74 4.00 -14.76
CA LEU A 249 20.65 4.17 -15.70
C LEU A 249 20.71 5.55 -16.36
N TYR A 250 20.61 5.57 -17.70
CA TYR A 250 20.67 6.81 -18.47
C TYR A 250 19.58 7.78 -18.03
N LYS A 251 19.98 8.95 -17.52
CA LYS A 251 19.10 10.04 -17.09
C LYS A 251 17.91 9.57 -16.25
N TYR A 252 18.17 8.71 -15.26
CA TYR A 252 17.11 8.07 -14.48
C TYR A 252 16.14 9.09 -13.86
N ASN A 253 16.66 10.06 -13.12
CA ASN A 253 15.83 11.05 -12.42
C ASN A 253 15.04 11.92 -13.41
N GLU A 254 15.70 12.44 -14.44
CA GLU A 254 15.04 13.31 -15.42
C GLU A 254 13.94 12.59 -16.17
N ARG A 255 14.14 11.33 -16.55
CA ARG A 255 13.13 10.52 -17.23
C ARG A 255 11.98 10.18 -16.32
N LEU A 256 12.25 9.78 -15.06
CA LEU A 256 11.21 9.46 -14.08
C LEU A 256 10.33 10.69 -13.82
N LEU A 257 10.93 11.84 -13.55
CA LEU A 257 10.19 13.06 -13.27
C LEU A 257 9.40 13.54 -14.50
N ALA A 258 10.00 13.50 -15.68
CA ALA A 258 9.32 13.91 -16.91
C ALA A 258 8.10 13.04 -17.22
N VAL A 259 8.21 11.70 -17.09
CA VAL A 259 7.11 10.78 -17.42
C VAL A 259 5.98 10.81 -16.38
N THR A 260 6.28 11.19 -15.14
CA THR A 260 5.30 11.35 -14.05
C THR A 260 4.78 12.80 -13.93
N ASN A 261 5.06 13.64 -14.91
CA ASN A 261 4.62 15.04 -14.98
C ASN A 261 5.07 15.90 -13.79
N ASN A 262 6.27 15.67 -13.27
CA ASN A 262 6.86 16.40 -12.14
C ASN A 262 5.93 16.47 -10.92
N PRO A 263 5.77 15.41 -10.15
CA PRO A 263 4.90 15.38 -8.98
C PRO A 263 5.19 16.52 -8.01
N LYS A 264 4.15 17.01 -7.33
CA LYS A 264 4.29 18.10 -6.35
C LYS A 264 5.22 17.76 -5.21
N TRP A 265 5.21 16.48 -4.79
CA TRP A 265 6.04 15.96 -3.72
C TRP A 265 6.84 14.74 -4.21
N ILE A 266 8.16 14.79 -4.00
CA ILE A 266 9.08 13.70 -4.33
C ILE A 266 9.83 13.38 -3.04
N ILE A 267 9.72 12.14 -2.59
CA ILE A 267 10.27 11.65 -1.32
C ILE A 267 11.13 10.41 -1.59
#